data_a44eb33d73c7b348bf67ac285f329b06
#
_entry.id   a44eb33d73c7b348bf67ac285f329b06
#
_cell.length_a   1.000
_cell.length_b   1.000
_cell.length_c   1.000
_cell.angle_alpha   90.00
_cell.angle_beta   90.00
_cell.angle_gamma   90.00
#
_symmetry.space_group_name_H-M   'P 1'
#
loop_
_entity.id
_entity.type
_entity.pdbx_description
1 polymer ?
#
loop_
_entity_poly.entity_id
_entity_poly.type
_entity_poly.pdbx_seq_one_letter_code
_entity_poly.pdbx_strand_id
1 'polypeptide(L)'
;MIVKMKFLSISGPKNDIDRVCEVYLSKYEMQLENAAAELKTTDNLQPFVEVNPYKEPLAKAEQFSALLADEDQRIDVSMNQEDMLNLIRDVNHDYLDLLEKKELTKKQVDEYKEKLLIMEPFRTLELDMQKSLKYKYMKVRFGRVDVNYYKRLEKYLFDDLNAVFIEGTRNENYVYGCYFVSNADSSKVDSVFNSLHFERIAIPSEYIGTPAQACEELEKEIEEKQKEIAGIKKQISELMAKNAAKLRGAKKRLEELATNFDVRKLAARIE
;
A
#
# COMPACT_ATOMS: atom_id res chain seq x y z
N MET A 1 -42.85 -26.61 -17.22
CA MET A 1 -42.38 -27.91 -17.79
C MET A 1 -42.06 -28.80 -16.58
N ILE A 2 -42.71 -29.94 -16.40
CA ILE A 2 -42.45 -30.85 -15.28
C ILE A 2 -41.44 -31.87 -15.80
N VAL A 3 -40.22 -31.86 -15.24
CA VAL A 3 -39.17 -32.84 -15.56
C VAL A 3 -39.25 -33.96 -14.58
N LYS A 4 -39.28 -35.21 -15.07
CA LYS A 4 -39.19 -36.42 -14.24
C LYS A 4 -37.77 -36.54 -13.67
N MET A 5 -37.60 -36.40 -12.38
CA MET A 5 -36.34 -36.64 -11.67
C MET A 5 -36.30 -38.05 -11.10
N LYS A 6 -35.08 -38.59 -11.03
CA LYS A 6 -34.80 -39.87 -10.34
C LYS A 6 -33.84 -39.60 -9.22
N PHE A 7 -34.09 -40.19 -8.05
CA PHE A 7 -33.18 -40.18 -6.92
C PHE A 7 -32.09 -41.24 -7.12
N LEU A 8 -30.82 -40.85 -6.94
CA LEU A 8 -29.67 -41.74 -7.03
C LEU A 8 -28.88 -41.63 -5.72
N SER A 9 -28.60 -42.79 -5.12
CA SER A 9 -27.69 -42.91 -3.98
C SER A 9 -26.39 -43.54 -4.45
N ILE A 10 -25.25 -42.84 -4.20
CA ILE A 10 -23.92 -43.33 -4.62
C ILE A 10 -23.11 -43.57 -3.36
N SER A 11 -22.60 -44.78 -3.21
CA SER A 11 -21.70 -45.15 -2.10
C SER A 11 -20.41 -45.76 -2.64
N GLY A 12 -19.30 -45.55 -1.97
CA GLY A 12 -18.01 -46.04 -2.40
C GLY A 12 -16.87 -45.69 -1.43
N PRO A 13 -15.64 -46.14 -1.73
CA PRO A 13 -14.46 -45.79 -0.94
C PRO A 13 -14.21 -44.29 -0.89
N LYS A 14 -13.78 -43.78 0.27
CA LYS A 14 -13.43 -42.34 0.47
C LYS A 14 -12.47 -41.80 -0.59
N ASN A 15 -11.48 -42.60 -1.00
CA ASN A 15 -10.45 -42.18 -1.95
C ASN A 15 -10.96 -42.01 -3.38
N ASP A 16 -12.14 -42.52 -3.70
CA ASP A 16 -12.74 -42.44 -5.03
C ASP A 16 -13.66 -41.22 -5.20
N ILE A 17 -13.92 -40.47 -4.13
CA ILE A 17 -14.89 -39.36 -4.16
C ILE A 17 -14.53 -38.33 -5.24
N ASP A 18 -13.25 -37.97 -5.37
CA ASP A 18 -12.79 -36.97 -6.36
C ASP A 18 -12.99 -37.51 -7.77
N ARG A 19 -12.61 -38.76 -8.01
CA ARG A 19 -12.80 -39.39 -9.31
C ARG A 19 -14.28 -39.47 -9.69
N VAL A 20 -15.14 -39.75 -8.74
CA VAL A 20 -16.59 -39.81 -8.98
C VAL A 20 -17.13 -38.40 -9.30
N CYS A 21 -16.74 -37.40 -8.53
CA CYS A 21 -17.13 -36.02 -8.79
C CYS A 21 -16.64 -35.52 -10.15
N GLU A 22 -15.35 -35.73 -10.46
CA GLU A 22 -14.72 -35.17 -11.67
C GLU A 22 -15.12 -35.89 -12.94
N VAL A 23 -15.18 -37.23 -12.91
CA VAL A 23 -15.38 -38.05 -14.13
C VAL A 23 -16.84 -38.33 -14.42
N TYR A 24 -17.67 -38.48 -13.38
CA TYR A 24 -19.06 -38.91 -13.54
C TYR A 24 -20.05 -37.79 -13.22
N LEU A 25 -19.97 -37.09 -12.05
CA LEU A 25 -20.97 -36.14 -11.66
C LEU A 25 -20.90 -34.82 -12.45
N SER A 26 -19.69 -34.38 -12.78
CA SER A 26 -19.49 -33.16 -13.54
C SER A 26 -20.09 -33.14 -14.96
N LYS A 27 -20.40 -34.33 -15.50
CA LYS A 27 -20.96 -34.50 -16.87
C LYS A 27 -22.45 -34.35 -16.95
N TYR A 28 -23.15 -34.32 -15.83
CA TYR A 28 -24.61 -34.34 -15.80
C TYR A 28 -25.12 -33.19 -14.92
N GLU A 29 -26.23 -32.60 -15.33
CA GLU A 29 -26.98 -31.67 -14.49
C GLU A 29 -27.68 -32.46 -13.38
N MET A 30 -27.17 -32.38 -12.16
CA MET A 30 -27.71 -33.08 -10.99
C MET A 30 -27.91 -32.11 -9.87
N GLN A 31 -29.02 -32.24 -9.16
CA GLN A 31 -29.23 -31.58 -7.87
C GLN A 31 -28.62 -32.51 -6.80
N LEU A 32 -27.60 -31.98 -6.10
CA LEU A 32 -26.97 -32.74 -5.00
C LEU A 32 -27.64 -32.33 -3.69
N GLU A 33 -27.97 -33.36 -2.88
CA GLU A 33 -28.56 -33.19 -1.56
C GLU A 33 -27.59 -33.60 -0.46
N ASN A 34 -27.74 -33.07 0.73
CA ASN A 34 -26.86 -33.38 1.84
C ASN A 34 -27.16 -34.75 2.41
N ALA A 35 -26.25 -35.71 2.20
CA ALA A 35 -26.40 -37.08 2.62
C ALA A 35 -26.63 -37.24 4.14
N ALA A 36 -25.99 -36.42 4.97
CA ALA A 36 -26.22 -36.45 6.43
C ALA A 36 -27.63 -35.99 6.82
N ALA A 37 -28.28 -35.12 6.01
CA ALA A 37 -29.64 -34.67 6.24
C ALA A 37 -30.67 -35.69 5.80
N GLU A 38 -30.40 -36.44 4.71
CA GLU A 38 -31.28 -37.42 4.13
C GLU A 38 -31.24 -38.78 4.90
N LEU A 39 -30.06 -39.18 5.36
CA LEU A 39 -29.82 -40.46 6.01
C LEU A 39 -29.93 -40.39 7.54
N LYS A 40 -30.89 -39.61 8.07
CA LYS A 40 -31.09 -39.40 9.51
C LYS A 40 -31.28 -40.64 10.36
N THR A 41 -31.59 -41.80 9.75
CA THR A 41 -31.84 -43.08 10.42
C THR A 41 -30.64 -43.98 10.53
N THR A 42 -29.48 -43.56 9.97
CA THR A 42 -28.28 -44.40 9.99
C THR A 42 -27.38 -43.95 11.11
N ASP A 43 -27.16 -44.78 12.10
CA ASP A 43 -26.22 -44.55 13.19
C ASP A 43 -24.78 -44.41 12.67
N ASN A 44 -23.97 -43.49 13.26
CA ASN A 44 -22.56 -43.26 12.93
C ASN A 44 -22.25 -42.51 11.61
N LEU A 45 -23.21 -41.84 11.01
CA LEU A 45 -22.93 -40.96 9.89
C LEU A 45 -22.32 -39.62 10.36
N GLN A 46 -21.13 -39.35 9.90
CA GLN A 46 -20.46 -38.07 10.16
C GLN A 46 -20.38 -37.22 8.88
N PRO A 47 -20.59 -35.91 8.99
CA PRO A 47 -20.40 -35.03 7.84
C PRO A 47 -18.92 -35.02 7.42
N PHE A 48 -18.70 -34.90 6.12
CA PHE A 48 -17.36 -34.83 5.56
C PHE A 48 -16.82 -33.41 5.71
N VAL A 49 -16.20 -33.09 6.86
CA VAL A 49 -15.68 -31.76 7.15
C VAL A 49 -14.19 -31.71 6.84
N GLU A 50 -13.84 -31.18 5.68
CA GLU A 50 -12.46 -30.87 5.31
C GLU A 50 -12.35 -29.43 4.80
N VAL A 51 -11.21 -28.78 5.07
CA VAL A 51 -10.92 -27.44 4.53
C VAL A 51 -10.56 -27.61 3.06
N ASN A 52 -11.24 -26.87 2.19
CA ASN A 52 -10.96 -26.90 0.76
C ASN A 52 -9.59 -26.27 0.46
N PRO A 53 -8.58 -27.05 0.03
CA PRO A 53 -7.21 -26.57 -0.18
C PRO A 53 -7.07 -25.68 -1.42
N TYR A 54 -8.08 -25.65 -2.29
CA TYR A 54 -8.05 -24.88 -3.54
C TYR A 54 -8.60 -23.47 -3.39
N LYS A 55 -9.29 -23.14 -2.29
CA LYS A 55 -9.91 -21.82 -2.11
C LYS A 55 -8.88 -20.68 -2.02
N GLU A 56 -7.83 -20.87 -1.27
CA GLU A 56 -6.78 -19.85 -1.15
C GLU A 56 -6.03 -19.63 -2.46
N PRO A 57 -5.52 -20.67 -3.15
CA PRO A 57 -4.95 -20.49 -4.49
C PRO A 57 -5.92 -19.89 -5.51
N LEU A 58 -7.20 -20.26 -5.46
CA LEU A 58 -8.22 -19.69 -6.33
C LEU A 58 -8.39 -18.17 -6.11
N ALA A 59 -8.51 -17.75 -4.86
CA ALA A 59 -8.64 -16.33 -4.54
C ALA A 59 -7.43 -15.52 -5.04
N LYS A 60 -6.22 -16.08 -4.97
CA LYS A 60 -5.01 -15.46 -5.54
C LYS A 60 -5.06 -15.40 -7.07
N ALA A 61 -5.49 -16.50 -7.71
CA ALA A 61 -5.63 -16.54 -9.17
C ALA A 61 -6.69 -15.55 -9.68
N GLU A 62 -7.78 -15.35 -8.94
CA GLU A 62 -8.79 -14.33 -9.23
C GLU A 62 -8.23 -12.91 -9.10
N GLN A 63 -7.49 -12.63 -8.03
CA GLN A 63 -6.80 -11.35 -7.83
C GLN A 63 -5.84 -11.04 -8.99
N PHE A 64 -5.02 -12.01 -9.40
CA PHE A 64 -4.12 -11.83 -10.53
C PHE A 64 -4.87 -11.66 -11.85
N SER A 65 -5.95 -12.42 -12.04
CA SER A 65 -6.79 -12.29 -13.23
C SER A 65 -7.38 -10.89 -13.40
N ALA A 66 -7.70 -10.21 -12.29
CA ALA A 66 -8.18 -8.83 -12.32
C ALA A 66 -7.08 -7.80 -12.69
N LEU A 67 -5.80 -8.18 -12.57
CA LEU A 67 -4.65 -7.33 -12.96
C LEU A 67 -4.20 -7.57 -14.40
N LEU A 68 -4.74 -8.60 -15.10
CA LEU A 68 -4.40 -8.90 -16.48
C LEU A 68 -5.13 -7.95 -17.43
N ALA A 69 -4.45 -7.55 -18.50
CA ALA A 69 -5.10 -6.82 -19.59
C ALA A 69 -6.09 -7.73 -20.34
N ASP A 70 -7.22 -7.16 -20.77
CA ASP A 70 -8.28 -7.92 -21.48
C ASP A 70 -7.89 -8.33 -22.90
N GLU A 71 -6.83 -7.78 -23.46
CA GLU A 71 -6.43 -7.96 -24.86
C GLU A 71 -5.96 -9.39 -25.21
N ASP A 72 -5.39 -10.13 -24.26
CA ASP A 72 -4.89 -11.48 -24.48
C ASP A 72 -5.77 -12.52 -23.78
N GLN A 73 -6.68 -13.14 -24.54
CA GLN A 73 -7.62 -14.16 -24.03
C GLN A 73 -7.06 -15.60 -24.10
N ARG A 74 -5.77 -15.77 -24.37
CA ARG A 74 -5.18 -17.13 -24.41
C ARG A 74 -5.25 -17.79 -23.03
N ILE A 75 -5.63 -19.08 -23.03
CA ILE A 75 -5.75 -19.90 -21.82
C ILE A 75 -4.85 -21.13 -22.02
N ASP A 76 -3.91 -21.31 -21.11
CA ASP A 76 -3.07 -22.51 -21.09
C ASP A 76 -3.52 -23.44 -19.95
N VAL A 77 -4.15 -24.55 -20.30
CA VAL A 77 -4.64 -25.59 -19.37
C VAL A 77 -3.75 -26.85 -19.37
N SER A 78 -2.57 -26.79 -19.97
CA SER A 78 -1.68 -27.97 -20.12
C SER A 78 -0.94 -28.35 -18.83
N MET A 79 -0.98 -27.48 -17.81
CA MET A 79 -0.27 -27.70 -16.55
C MET A 79 -0.93 -28.79 -15.68
N ASN A 80 -0.10 -29.61 -15.04
CA ASN A 80 -0.57 -30.48 -13.99
C ASN A 80 -0.93 -29.67 -12.72
N GLN A 81 -1.59 -30.31 -11.76
CA GLN A 81 -2.07 -29.66 -10.55
C GLN A 81 -0.94 -29.08 -9.67
N GLU A 82 0.17 -29.79 -9.55
CA GLU A 82 1.32 -29.36 -8.74
C GLU A 82 2.01 -28.15 -9.36
N ASP A 83 2.27 -28.16 -10.66
CA ASP A 83 2.87 -27.03 -11.38
C ASP A 83 1.99 -25.77 -11.32
N MET A 84 0.68 -25.96 -11.39
CA MET A 84 -0.28 -24.88 -11.28
C MET A 84 -0.24 -24.21 -9.89
N LEU A 85 -0.23 -24.99 -8.81
CA LEU A 85 -0.15 -24.47 -7.44
C LEU A 85 1.20 -23.80 -7.18
N ASN A 86 2.29 -24.37 -7.70
CA ASN A 86 3.62 -23.77 -7.63
C ASN A 86 3.67 -22.44 -8.38
N LEU A 87 3.14 -22.39 -9.61
CA LEU A 87 3.06 -21.14 -10.37
C LEU A 87 2.37 -20.01 -9.59
N ILE A 88 1.21 -20.30 -8.99
CA ILE A 88 0.46 -19.30 -8.21
C ILE A 88 1.27 -18.85 -7.00
N ARG A 89 1.95 -19.78 -6.31
CA ARG A 89 2.81 -19.44 -5.18
C ARG A 89 3.97 -18.54 -5.57
N ASP A 90 4.67 -18.89 -6.65
CA ASP A 90 5.84 -18.17 -7.13
C ASP A 90 5.45 -16.77 -7.62
N VAL A 91 4.41 -16.66 -8.44
CA VAL A 91 3.88 -15.36 -8.88
C VAL A 91 3.41 -14.52 -7.70
N ASN A 92 2.78 -15.13 -6.70
CA ASN A 92 2.36 -14.41 -5.49
C ASN A 92 3.55 -13.91 -4.67
N HIS A 93 4.61 -14.68 -4.56
CA HIS A 93 5.84 -14.27 -3.87
C HIS A 93 6.47 -13.06 -4.58
N ASP A 94 6.73 -13.18 -5.88
CA ASP A 94 7.31 -12.09 -6.67
C ASP A 94 6.44 -10.82 -6.65
N TYR A 95 5.12 -10.98 -6.70
CA TYR A 95 4.17 -9.86 -6.64
C TYR A 95 4.20 -9.16 -5.28
N LEU A 96 4.24 -9.91 -4.18
CA LEU A 96 4.31 -9.34 -2.83
C LEU A 96 5.63 -8.60 -2.59
N ASP A 97 6.75 -9.13 -3.07
CA ASP A 97 8.06 -8.46 -2.99
C ASP A 97 8.06 -7.12 -3.74
N LEU A 98 7.44 -7.08 -4.92
CA LEU A 98 7.29 -5.85 -5.69
C LEU A 98 6.35 -4.85 -5.01
N LEU A 99 5.28 -5.32 -4.39
CA LEU A 99 4.37 -4.46 -3.62
C LEU A 99 5.07 -3.86 -2.39
N GLU A 100 5.82 -4.66 -1.65
CA GLU A 100 6.58 -4.18 -0.49
C GLU A 100 7.57 -3.09 -0.89
N LYS A 101 8.35 -3.32 -1.94
CA LYS A 101 9.27 -2.31 -2.50
C LYS A 101 8.54 -1.03 -2.90
N LYS A 102 7.40 -1.15 -3.57
CA LYS A 102 6.58 0.00 -3.97
C LYS A 102 6.09 0.80 -2.77
N GLU A 103 5.59 0.14 -1.72
CA GLU A 103 5.10 0.82 -0.52
C GLU A 103 6.23 1.49 0.29
N LEU A 104 7.41 0.86 0.37
CA LEU A 104 8.59 1.46 0.97
C LEU A 104 9.03 2.73 0.21
N THR A 105 9.14 2.63 -1.12
CA THR A 105 9.51 3.79 -1.96
C THR A 105 8.46 4.89 -1.88
N LYS A 106 7.17 4.54 -1.81
CA LYS A 106 6.09 5.52 -1.63
C LYS A 106 6.21 6.27 -0.30
N LYS A 107 6.50 5.57 0.80
CA LYS A 107 6.74 6.21 2.11
C LYS A 107 7.89 7.20 2.04
N GLN A 108 8.99 6.86 1.35
CA GLN A 108 10.12 7.79 1.16
C GLN A 108 9.68 9.04 0.39
N VAL A 109 8.87 8.89 -0.67
CA VAL A 109 8.30 10.05 -1.40
C VAL A 109 7.46 10.94 -0.49
N ASP A 110 6.63 10.34 0.35
CA ASP A 110 5.78 11.10 1.27
C ASP A 110 6.61 11.83 2.34
N GLU A 111 7.66 11.20 2.88
CA GLU A 111 8.62 11.84 3.80
C GLU A 111 9.36 13.02 3.15
N TYR A 112 9.83 12.86 1.91
CA TYR A 112 10.49 13.97 1.18
C TYR A 112 9.53 15.12 0.88
N LYS A 113 8.27 14.83 0.55
CA LYS A 113 7.24 15.84 0.37
C LYS A 113 6.93 16.62 1.64
N GLU A 114 6.87 15.94 2.78
CA GLU A 114 6.70 16.61 4.08
C GLU A 114 7.86 17.54 4.39
N LYS A 115 9.10 17.10 4.14
CA LYS A 115 10.29 17.94 4.31
C LYS A 115 10.27 19.14 3.36
N LEU A 116 9.89 18.93 2.11
CA LEU A 116 9.76 20.00 1.12
C LEU A 116 8.70 21.03 1.55
N LEU A 117 7.55 20.56 2.05
CA LEU A 117 6.48 21.44 2.55
C LEU A 117 6.95 22.33 3.72
N ILE A 118 7.81 21.79 4.59
CA ILE A 118 8.42 22.54 5.70
C ILE A 118 9.44 23.56 5.17
N MET A 119 10.22 23.20 4.15
CA MET A 119 11.33 23.99 3.63
C MET A 119 10.89 25.08 2.64
N GLU A 120 9.89 24.80 1.82
CA GLU A 120 9.43 25.67 0.72
C GLU A 120 9.13 27.12 1.15
N PRO A 121 8.51 27.40 2.31
CA PRO A 121 8.29 28.78 2.77
C PRO A 121 9.57 29.60 3.00
N PHE A 122 10.71 28.94 3.13
CA PHE A 122 12.00 29.57 3.40
C PHE A 122 12.89 29.63 2.16
N ARG A 123 12.42 29.18 0.99
CA ARG A 123 13.20 29.03 -0.27
C ARG A 123 13.87 30.33 -0.70
N THR A 124 13.27 31.47 -0.41
CA THR A 124 13.81 32.79 -0.77
C THR A 124 14.93 33.31 0.16
N LEU A 125 15.18 32.60 1.27
CA LEU A 125 16.22 33.01 2.21
C LEU A 125 17.61 32.65 1.69
N GLU A 126 18.44 33.66 1.51
CA GLU A 126 19.84 33.48 1.10
C GLU A 126 20.77 33.28 2.31
N LEU A 127 20.49 32.25 3.10
CA LEU A 127 21.35 31.90 4.24
C LEU A 127 21.71 30.43 4.22
N ASP A 128 22.95 30.15 4.61
CA ASP A 128 23.41 28.76 4.80
C ASP A 128 22.84 28.25 6.13
N MET A 129 21.91 27.30 6.03
CA MET A 129 21.19 26.76 7.18
C MET A 129 22.12 26.09 8.18
N GLN A 130 23.05 25.29 7.69
CA GLN A 130 23.95 24.52 8.55
C GLN A 130 24.96 25.42 9.27
N LYS A 131 25.46 26.45 8.62
CA LYS A 131 26.34 27.45 9.26
C LYS A 131 25.55 28.27 10.26
N SER A 132 24.33 28.70 9.92
CA SER A 132 23.50 29.52 10.78
C SER A 132 23.11 28.82 12.09
N LEU A 133 22.84 27.52 12.04
CA LEU A 133 22.56 26.72 13.24
C LEU A 133 23.78 26.48 14.14
N LYS A 134 25.00 26.60 13.59
CA LYS A 134 26.29 26.42 14.29
C LYS A 134 26.88 27.71 14.87
N TYR A 135 26.22 28.87 14.71
CA TYR A 135 26.73 30.12 15.26
C TYR A 135 26.94 30.05 16.77
N LYS A 136 28.16 30.40 17.22
CA LYS A 136 28.56 30.30 18.61
C LYS A 136 27.90 31.34 19.52
N TYR A 137 27.69 32.56 19.01
CA TYR A 137 27.23 33.71 19.79
C TYR A 137 25.81 34.16 19.44
N MET A 138 25.22 33.56 18.44
CA MET A 138 23.89 33.89 17.95
C MET A 138 23.04 32.63 17.79
N LYS A 139 21.74 32.80 17.99
CA LYS A 139 20.72 31.77 17.69
C LYS A 139 19.90 32.22 16.52
N VAL A 140 19.57 31.25 15.66
CA VAL A 140 18.64 31.43 14.54
C VAL A 140 17.36 30.66 14.86
N ARG A 141 16.22 31.27 14.59
CA ARG A 141 14.90 30.67 14.75
C ARG A 141 14.12 30.85 13.48
N PHE A 142 13.74 29.74 12.86
CA PHE A 142 12.83 29.69 11.72
C PHE A 142 11.41 29.57 12.21
N GLY A 143 10.47 30.19 11.50
CA GLY A 143 9.07 30.09 11.86
C GLY A 143 8.18 30.97 11.01
N ARG A 144 6.97 31.15 11.50
CA ARG A 144 5.95 31.98 10.87
C ARG A 144 5.22 32.84 11.90
N VAL A 145 4.69 33.92 11.43
CA VAL A 145 3.85 34.82 12.24
C VAL A 145 2.62 35.22 11.41
N ASP A 146 1.47 35.33 12.06
CA ASP A 146 0.25 35.78 11.42
C ASP A 146 0.44 37.22 10.89
N VAL A 147 -0.06 37.53 9.69
CA VAL A 147 0.08 38.83 9.00
C VAL A 147 -0.42 39.99 9.87
N ASN A 148 -1.44 39.76 10.70
CA ASN A 148 -1.98 40.82 11.57
C ASN A 148 -1.03 41.18 12.71
N TYR A 149 -0.23 40.22 13.19
CA TYR A 149 0.79 40.45 14.22
C TYR A 149 2.12 40.93 13.63
N TYR A 150 2.38 40.65 12.35
CA TYR A 150 3.63 40.97 11.70
C TYR A 150 3.93 42.47 11.75
N LYS A 151 2.94 43.34 11.51
CA LYS A 151 3.08 44.81 11.60
C LYS A 151 3.50 45.29 13.01
N ARG A 152 3.05 44.57 14.05
CA ARG A 152 3.47 44.89 15.43
C ARG A 152 4.89 44.40 15.67
N LEU A 153 5.24 43.26 15.12
CA LEU A 153 6.59 42.70 15.18
C LEU A 153 7.61 43.62 14.54
N GLU A 154 7.33 44.17 13.35
CA GLU A 154 8.18 45.15 12.67
C GLU A 154 8.46 46.37 13.56
N LYS A 155 7.44 46.87 14.25
CA LYS A 155 7.60 47.99 15.16
C LYS A 155 8.51 47.66 16.35
N TYR A 156 8.32 46.50 16.99
CA TYR A 156 9.19 46.05 18.10
C TYR A 156 10.63 45.82 17.64
N LEU A 157 10.84 45.28 16.46
CA LEU A 157 12.18 45.07 15.89
C LEU A 157 12.91 46.40 15.64
N PHE A 158 12.18 47.42 15.26
CA PHE A 158 12.76 48.76 15.00
C PHE A 158 13.11 49.52 16.29
N ASP A 159 12.23 49.46 17.28
CA ASP A 159 12.34 50.34 18.46
C ASP A 159 13.10 49.69 19.66
N ASP A 160 12.93 48.38 19.92
CA ASP A 160 13.24 47.86 21.26
C ASP A 160 13.98 46.49 21.29
N LEU A 161 14.14 45.79 20.15
CA LEU A 161 14.69 44.43 20.15
C LEU A 161 16.07 44.34 19.47
N ASN A 162 17.04 43.76 20.20
CA ASN A 162 18.32 43.36 19.62
C ASN A 162 18.19 42.08 18.80
N ALA A 163 17.35 42.10 17.74
CA ALA A 163 17.12 40.97 16.86
C ALA A 163 16.94 41.47 15.41
N VAL A 164 17.30 40.62 14.48
CA VAL A 164 17.08 40.87 13.04
C VAL A 164 16.14 39.79 12.54
N PHE A 165 15.03 40.19 11.96
CA PHE A 165 14.12 39.27 11.26
C PHE A 165 14.37 39.39 9.74
N ILE A 166 14.52 38.26 9.10
CA ILE A 166 14.62 38.17 7.65
C ILE A 166 13.36 37.49 7.15
N GLU A 167 12.57 38.23 6.37
CA GLU A 167 11.35 37.75 5.74
C GLU A 167 11.72 36.79 4.59
N GLY A 168 11.09 35.62 4.58
CA GLY A 168 11.14 34.65 3.50
C GLY A 168 9.93 34.83 2.58
N THR A 169 9.04 33.85 2.54
CA THR A 169 7.79 33.95 1.77
C THR A 169 6.64 34.44 2.63
N ARG A 170 5.62 34.96 1.95
CA ARG A 170 4.39 35.49 2.56
C ARG A 170 3.19 34.93 1.82
N ASN A 171 2.19 34.50 2.57
CA ASN A 171 0.88 34.20 2.02
C ASN A 171 -0.21 35.06 2.67
N GLU A 172 -1.49 34.77 2.39
CA GLU A 172 -2.62 35.57 2.91
C GLU A 172 -2.69 35.60 4.44
N ASN A 173 -2.24 34.55 5.12
CA ASN A 173 -2.38 34.36 6.56
C ASN A 173 -1.07 34.57 7.32
N TYR A 174 0.06 34.18 6.74
CA TYR A 174 1.34 34.09 7.44
C TYR A 174 2.49 34.73 6.67
N VAL A 175 3.40 35.30 7.45
CA VAL A 175 4.75 35.69 7.02
C VAL A 175 5.71 34.67 7.57
N TYR A 176 6.45 34.02 6.69
CA TYR A 176 7.49 33.06 7.04
C TYR A 176 8.85 33.77 7.04
N GLY A 177 9.74 33.34 7.92
CA GLY A 177 11.06 33.91 7.98
C GLY A 177 11.90 33.34 9.10
N CYS A 178 13.03 33.94 9.33
CA CYS A 178 13.88 33.61 10.46
C CYS A 178 14.36 34.87 11.19
N TYR A 179 14.59 34.74 12.50
CA TYR A 179 15.24 35.78 13.25
C TYR A 179 16.55 35.33 13.85
N PHE A 180 17.45 36.31 13.95
CA PHE A 180 18.75 36.20 14.57
C PHE A 180 18.76 36.96 15.89
N VAL A 181 19.28 36.34 16.93
CA VAL A 181 19.37 36.97 18.25
C VAL A 181 20.65 36.55 18.94
N SER A 182 21.24 37.46 19.74
CA SER A 182 22.38 37.13 20.58
C SER A 182 22.01 36.07 21.63
N ASN A 183 22.97 35.27 22.09
CA ASN A 183 22.71 34.30 23.17
C ASN A 183 22.25 35.02 24.46
N ALA A 184 22.77 36.25 24.72
CA ALA A 184 22.44 37.03 25.90
C ALA A 184 20.97 37.48 25.92
N ASP A 185 20.46 37.90 24.75
CA ASP A 185 19.11 38.49 24.62
C ASP A 185 18.06 37.45 24.24
N SER A 186 18.49 36.20 23.96
CA SER A 186 17.61 35.19 23.39
C SER A 186 16.34 34.93 24.19
N SER A 187 16.41 34.90 25.52
CA SER A 187 15.24 34.67 26.37
C SER A 187 14.20 35.81 26.27
N LYS A 188 14.67 37.07 26.27
CA LYS A 188 13.81 38.25 26.14
C LYS A 188 13.15 38.30 24.76
N VAL A 189 13.95 38.11 23.72
CA VAL A 189 13.48 38.14 22.33
C VAL A 189 12.53 37.00 22.04
N ASP A 190 12.89 35.79 22.45
CA ASP A 190 12.01 34.63 22.30
C ASP A 190 10.65 34.84 22.98
N SER A 191 10.60 35.49 24.12
CA SER A 191 9.34 35.83 24.83
C SER A 191 8.48 36.82 24.06
N VAL A 192 9.09 37.82 23.45
CA VAL A 192 8.38 38.81 22.61
C VAL A 192 7.81 38.14 21.35
N PHE A 193 8.61 37.34 20.64
CA PHE A 193 8.14 36.61 19.48
C PHE A 193 6.99 35.63 19.82
N ASN A 194 7.08 34.94 20.97
CA ASN A 194 5.99 34.09 21.44
C ASN A 194 4.72 34.89 21.76
N SER A 195 4.83 36.11 22.34
CA SER A 195 3.67 36.97 22.63
C SER A 195 2.98 37.46 21.37
N LEU A 196 3.70 37.54 20.27
CA LEU A 196 3.19 37.87 18.93
C LEU A 196 2.78 36.61 18.12
N HIS A 197 2.62 35.48 18.80
CA HIS A 197 2.21 34.23 18.16
C HIS A 197 3.15 33.74 17.04
N PHE A 198 4.46 33.99 17.19
CA PHE A 198 5.44 33.41 16.30
C PHE A 198 5.54 31.91 16.54
N GLU A 199 5.18 31.15 15.53
CA GLU A 199 5.25 29.69 15.57
C GLU A 199 6.60 29.22 15.00
N ARG A 200 7.41 28.56 15.85
CA ARG A 200 8.69 28.02 15.42
C ARG A 200 8.51 26.80 14.53
N ILE A 201 9.27 26.75 13.47
CA ILE A 201 9.33 25.63 12.53
C ILE A 201 10.74 25.03 12.61
N ALA A 202 10.80 23.74 12.90
CA ALA A 202 12.05 23.00 12.91
C ALA A 202 12.47 22.69 11.48
N ILE A 203 13.61 23.22 11.07
CA ILE A 203 14.19 22.93 9.75
C ILE A 203 14.97 21.62 9.81
N PRO A 204 14.80 20.70 8.83
CA PRO A 204 15.61 19.49 8.71
C PRO A 204 17.09 19.86 8.62
N SER A 205 17.89 19.35 9.56
CA SER A 205 19.32 19.69 9.69
C SER A 205 20.24 18.90 8.78
N GLU A 206 19.73 17.94 8.06
CA GLU A 206 20.47 17.07 7.15
C GLU A 206 20.88 17.74 5.84
N TYR A 207 20.15 18.78 5.40
CA TYR A 207 20.44 19.48 4.15
C TYR A 207 21.48 20.56 4.33
N ILE A 208 22.42 20.63 3.39
CA ILE A 208 23.56 21.56 3.39
C ILE A 208 23.26 22.71 2.43
N GLY A 209 23.71 23.92 2.79
CA GLY A 209 23.55 25.08 1.94
C GLY A 209 22.31 25.92 2.24
N THR A 210 21.76 26.55 1.22
CA THR A 210 20.58 27.41 1.33
C THR A 210 19.27 26.62 1.27
N PRO A 211 18.16 27.16 1.80
CA PRO A 211 16.85 26.51 1.65
C PRO A 211 16.46 26.24 0.19
N ALA A 212 16.85 27.12 -0.74
CA ALA A 212 16.61 26.88 -2.17
C ALA A 212 17.31 25.61 -2.67
N GLN A 213 18.58 25.44 -2.31
CA GLN A 213 19.34 24.25 -2.67
C GLN A 213 18.74 22.98 -2.06
N ALA A 214 18.30 23.04 -0.81
CA ALA A 214 17.63 21.93 -0.15
C ALA A 214 16.29 21.56 -0.82
N CYS A 215 15.51 22.55 -1.24
CA CYS A 215 14.28 22.31 -2.00
C CYS A 215 14.56 21.64 -3.35
N GLU A 216 15.58 22.11 -4.09
CA GLU A 216 15.98 21.50 -5.36
C GLU A 216 16.47 20.05 -5.20
N GLU A 217 17.19 19.75 -4.12
CA GLU A 217 17.63 18.39 -3.80
C GLU A 217 16.44 17.49 -3.49
N LEU A 218 15.51 17.96 -2.64
CA LEU A 218 14.27 17.24 -2.32
C LEU A 218 13.39 17.01 -3.55
N GLU A 219 13.25 17.99 -4.42
CA GLU A 219 12.49 17.86 -5.67
C GLU A 219 13.10 16.78 -6.58
N LYS A 220 14.43 16.70 -6.67
CA LYS A 220 15.13 15.66 -7.43
C LYS A 220 14.93 14.28 -6.81
N GLU A 221 15.10 14.16 -5.49
CA GLU A 221 14.87 12.89 -4.78
C GLU A 221 13.43 12.39 -4.97
N ILE A 222 12.43 13.29 -4.91
CA ILE A 222 11.03 12.95 -5.18
C ILE A 222 10.87 12.44 -6.61
N GLU A 223 11.44 13.12 -7.59
CA GLU A 223 11.34 12.72 -9.00
C GLU A 223 12.00 11.35 -9.26
N GLU A 224 13.19 11.11 -8.70
CA GLU A 224 13.89 9.84 -8.81
C GLU A 224 13.07 8.68 -8.20
N LYS A 225 12.51 8.90 -7.00
CA LYS A 225 11.68 7.90 -6.34
C LYS A 225 10.35 7.66 -7.07
N GLN A 226 9.78 8.67 -7.70
CA GLN A 226 8.59 8.50 -8.55
C GLN A 226 8.90 7.68 -9.81
N LYS A 227 10.08 7.87 -10.42
CA LYS A 227 10.55 7.04 -11.54
C LYS A 227 10.77 5.58 -11.08
N GLU A 228 11.31 5.36 -9.88
CA GLU A 228 11.46 4.03 -9.30
C GLU A 228 10.09 3.34 -9.12
N ILE A 229 9.09 4.04 -8.57
CA ILE A 229 7.71 3.53 -8.45
C ILE A 229 7.12 3.18 -9.83
N ALA A 230 7.34 4.02 -10.83
CA ALA A 230 6.88 3.74 -12.20
C ALA A 230 7.56 2.48 -12.78
N GLY A 231 8.86 2.30 -12.51
CA GLY A 231 9.61 1.08 -12.86
C GLY A 231 9.05 -0.17 -12.18
N ILE A 232 8.75 -0.10 -10.88
CA ILE A 232 8.14 -1.23 -10.15
C ILE A 232 6.75 -1.57 -10.71
N LYS A 233 5.92 -0.57 -11.02
CA LYS A 233 4.61 -0.80 -11.67
C LYS A 233 4.76 -1.52 -13.01
N LYS A 234 5.78 -1.15 -13.80
CA LYS A 234 6.09 -1.81 -15.06
C LYS A 234 6.52 -3.27 -14.84
N GLN A 235 7.37 -3.54 -13.84
CA GLN A 235 7.75 -4.92 -13.48
C GLN A 235 6.55 -5.77 -13.07
N ILE A 236 5.60 -5.23 -12.30
CA ILE A 236 4.35 -5.92 -11.95
C ILE A 236 3.56 -6.24 -13.22
N SER A 237 3.41 -5.28 -14.14
CA SER A 237 2.70 -5.50 -15.41
C SER A 237 3.38 -6.56 -16.28
N GLU A 238 4.71 -6.55 -16.35
CA GLU A 238 5.50 -7.54 -17.09
C GLU A 238 5.39 -8.94 -16.46
N LEU A 239 5.43 -9.05 -15.12
CA LEU A 239 5.23 -10.30 -14.39
C LEU A 239 3.86 -10.89 -14.71
N MET A 240 2.81 -10.08 -14.67
CA MET A 240 1.44 -10.50 -15.00
C MET A 240 1.30 -10.88 -16.46
N ALA A 241 1.80 -10.08 -17.40
CA ALA A 241 1.74 -10.36 -18.83
C ALA A 241 2.46 -11.65 -19.23
N LYS A 242 3.66 -11.88 -18.66
CA LYS A 242 4.44 -13.10 -18.88
C LYS A 242 3.69 -14.37 -18.49
N ASN A 243 2.89 -14.30 -17.43
CA ASN A 243 2.18 -15.46 -16.88
C ASN A 243 0.69 -15.47 -17.24
N ALA A 244 0.20 -14.53 -18.05
CA ALA A 244 -1.22 -14.31 -18.28
C ALA A 244 -1.99 -15.57 -18.72
N ALA A 245 -1.54 -16.25 -19.76
CA ALA A 245 -2.20 -17.47 -20.29
C ALA A 245 -2.26 -18.59 -19.24
N LYS A 246 -1.16 -18.78 -18.48
CA LYS A 246 -1.05 -19.79 -17.42
C LYS A 246 -1.94 -19.46 -16.24
N LEU A 247 -1.98 -18.18 -15.82
CA LEU A 247 -2.82 -17.72 -14.71
C LEU A 247 -4.31 -17.87 -15.01
N ARG A 248 -4.75 -17.58 -16.26
CA ARG A 248 -6.13 -17.82 -16.68
C ARG A 248 -6.46 -19.32 -16.71
N GLY A 249 -5.54 -20.17 -17.18
CA GLY A 249 -5.70 -21.62 -17.15
C GLY A 249 -5.78 -22.14 -15.71
N ALA A 250 -4.90 -21.65 -14.84
CA ALA A 250 -4.89 -22.01 -13.43
C ALA A 250 -6.18 -21.60 -12.72
N LYS A 251 -6.67 -20.36 -12.95
CA LYS A 251 -7.95 -19.90 -12.41
C LYS A 251 -9.09 -20.84 -12.78
N LYS A 252 -9.26 -21.12 -14.08
CA LYS A 252 -10.33 -21.99 -14.57
C LYS A 252 -10.25 -23.38 -13.94
N ARG A 253 -9.06 -23.97 -13.90
CA ARG A 253 -8.89 -25.31 -13.32
C ARG A 253 -9.10 -25.34 -11.81
N LEU A 254 -8.70 -24.29 -11.09
CA LEU A 254 -8.94 -24.15 -9.66
C LEU A 254 -10.43 -23.95 -9.33
N GLU A 255 -11.19 -23.23 -10.16
CA GLU A 255 -12.64 -23.11 -10.04
C GLU A 255 -13.31 -24.49 -10.11
N GLU A 256 -12.91 -25.31 -11.09
CA GLU A 256 -13.39 -26.70 -11.23
C GLU A 256 -13.02 -27.55 -10.00
N LEU A 257 -11.75 -27.52 -9.58
CA LEU A 257 -11.27 -28.29 -8.43
C LEU A 257 -11.89 -27.85 -7.11
N ALA A 258 -12.06 -26.54 -6.90
CA ALA A 258 -12.70 -26.00 -5.70
C ALA A 258 -14.18 -26.41 -5.63
N THR A 259 -14.88 -26.34 -6.75
CA THR A 259 -16.28 -26.76 -6.87
C THR A 259 -16.43 -28.26 -6.61
N ASN A 260 -15.59 -29.08 -7.25
CA ASN A 260 -15.61 -30.53 -7.07
C ASN A 260 -15.28 -30.92 -5.61
N PHE A 261 -14.36 -30.22 -4.97
CA PHE A 261 -14.04 -30.46 -3.57
C PHE A 261 -15.19 -30.08 -2.64
N ASP A 262 -15.90 -28.99 -2.92
CA ASP A 262 -17.04 -28.55 -2.08
C ASP A 262 -18.23 -29.51 -2.17
N VAL A 263 -18.32 -30.35 -3.23
CA VAL A 263 -19.30 -31.46 -3.30
C VAL A 263 -19.10 -32.46 -2.15
N ARG A 264 -17.86 -32.64 -1.67
CA ARG A 264 -17.58 -33.50 -0.51
C ARG A 264 -18.33 -33.10 0.75
N LYS A 265 -18.66 -31.83 0.93
CA LYS A 265 -19.41 -31.31 2.08
C LYS A 265 -20.84 -31.83 2.12
N LEU A 266 -21.36 -32.28 0.97
CA LEU A 266 -22.67 -32.90 0.83
C LEU A 266 -22.64 -34.40 1.07
N ALA A 267 -21.46 -35.01 1.06
CA ALA A 267 -21.28 -36.41 1.37
C ALA A 267 -21.23 -36.66 2.89
N ALA A 268 -21.64 -37.85 3.30
CA ALA A 268 -21.48 -38.37 4.65
C ALA A 268 -20.53 -39.55 4.63
N ARG A 269 -19.77 -39.72 5.72
CA ARG A 269 -18.91 -40.90 5.91
C ARG A 269 -19.37 -41.75 7.07
N ILE A 270 -19.15 -43.06 6.96
CA ILE A 270 -19.30 -44.02 8.06
C ILE A 270 -17.87 -44.30 8.57
N GLU A 271 -17.65 -44.22 9.87
CA GLU A 271 -16.38 -44.64 10.49
C GLU A 271 -16.27 -46.17 10.54
#